data_95f3619b1acabb8d9f8e6aafd2962593
#
_entry.id   95f3619b1acabb8d9f8e6aafd2962593
#
_cell.length_a   1.000
_cell.length_b   1.000
_cell.length_c   1.000
_cell.angle_alpha   90.00
_cell.angle_beta   90.00
_cell.angle_gamma   90.00
#
_symmetry.space_group_name_H-M   'P 1'
#
loop_
_entity.id
_entity.type
_entity.pdbx_description
1 polymer ?
#
loop_
_entity_poly.entity_id
_entity_poly.type
_entity_poly.pdbx_seq_one_letter_code
_entity_poly.pdbx_strand_id
1 'polypeptide(L)'
;FEYICLQLSHPELTRRPPETWEQHQTRLDQHHKARRQRSTYTVAFRLLNAADFGVPQRRERVFFVGFRSDLGTRWRFPEATHSEAAMLRDQWVTGHYWDRHKIGKKQRPEPPARVAAQVAKHQELDLFNTTPWATVRDAISDLPDPETVQQHGIPNHSFNPGARSYPGHTGSPLDLPAKTLKAGDHGVPGGENMLRRPDGSVRYFTIREAARL
;
A
#
# COMPACT_ATOMS: atom_id res chain seq x y z
N PHE A 1 0.64 -12.01 16.53
CA PHE A 1 -0.60 -12.27 15.75
C PHE A 1 -1.36 -13.48 16.30
N GLU A 2 -0.70 -14.56 16.71
CA GLU A 2 -1.32 -15.78 17.21
C GLU A 2 -2.31 -15.49 18.37
N TYR A 3 -1.89 -14.70 19.37
CA TYR A 3 -2.77 -14.29 20.47
C TYR A 3 -4.07 -13.63 19.99
N ILE A 4 -3.98 -12.74 18.99
CA ILE A 4 -5.15 -12.07 18.42
C ILE A 4 -6.07 -13.08 17.73
N CYS A 5 -5.51 -14.01 16.95
CA CYS A 5 -6.29 -15.06 16.31
C CYS A 5 -7.03 -15.95 17.33
N LEU A 6 -6.34 -16.37 18.38
CA LEU A 6 -6.93 -17.18 19.47
C LEU A 6 -8.04 -16.43 20.19
N GLN A 7 -7.79 -15.13 20.52
CA GLN A 7 -8.78 -14.28 21.19
C GLN A 7 -10.03 -14.08 20.32
N LEU A 8 -9.85 -13.85 19.01
CA LEU A 8 -10.97 -13.70 18.07
C LEU A 8 -11.70 -15.02 17.82
N SER A 9 -11.00 -16.14 17.88
CA SER A 9 -11.60 -17.48 17.73
C SER A 9 -12.45 -17.90 18.95
N HIS A 10 -12.11 -17.38 20.13
CA HIS A 10 -12.74 -17.69 21.40
C HIS A 10 -13.04 -16.42 22.19
N PRO A 11 -13.92 -15.52 21.70
CA PRO A 11 -14.19 -14.23 22.34
C PRO A 11 -14.88 -14.38 23.72
N GLU A 12 -15.46 -15.54 23.99
CA GLU A 12 -16.06 -15.88 25.28
C GLU A 12 -15.01 -16.07 26.40
N LEU A 13 -13.74 -16.31 26.02
CA LEU A 13 -12.65 -16.47 26.96
C LEU A 13 -11.91 -15.15 27.19
N THR A 14 -12.51 -14.25 27.92
CA THR A 14 -11.89 -12.96 28.25
C THR A 14 -10.73 -13.12 29.24
N ARG A 15 -9.78 -12.19 29.20
CA ARG A 15 -8.68 -12.12 30.17
C ARG A 15 -9.21 -11.87 31.58
N ARG A 16 -8.71 -12.60 32.55
CA ARG A 16 -9.11 -12.49 33.98
C ARG A 16 -8.10 -11.60 34.72
N PRO A 17 -8.52 -10.69 35.61
CA PRO A 17 -7.60 -10.06 36.55
C PRO A 17 -7.12 -11.08 37.60
N PRO A 18 -5.84 -11.19 37.92
CA PRO A 18 -4.66 -10.45 37.47
C PRO A 18 -3.84 -11.11 36.32
N GLU A 19 -4.48 -11.92 35.49
CA GLU A 19 -3.85 -12.70 34.41
C GLU A 19 -3.06 -11.76 33.46
N THR A 20 -1.79 -12.10 33.15
CA THR A 20 -1.04 -11.39 32.09
C THR A 20 -1.53 -11.82 30.70
N TRP A 21 -1.13 -11.11 29.64
CA TRP A 21 -1.52 -11.48 28.28
C TRP A 21 -0.91 -12.83 27.85
N GLU A 22 0.30 -13.16 28.33
CA GLU A 22 0.98 -14.45 28.11
C GLU A 22 0.24 -15.60 28.77
N GLN A 23 -0.21 -15.41 30.02
CA GLN A 23 -1.00 -16.40 30.75
C GLN A 23 -2.35 -16.62 30.05
N HIS A 24 -2.97 -15.55 29.58
CA HIS A 24 -4.20 -15.62 28.83
C HIS A 24 -3.99 -16.35 27.48
N GLN A 25 -2.90 -16.06 26.75
CA GLN A 25 -2.56 -16.76 25.52
C GLN A 25 -2.39 -18.27 25.78
N THR A 26 -1.67 -18.64 26.83
CA THR A 26 -1.49 -20.04 27.21
C THR A 26 -2.82 -20.74 27.47
N ARG A 27 -3.73 -20.07 28.19
CA ARG A 27 -5.07 -20.59 28.48
C ARG A 27 -5.94 -20.71 27.23
N LEU A 28 -5.88 -19.72 26.33
CA LEU A 28 -6.55 -19.77 25.03
C LEU A 28 -6.03 -20.91 24.15
N ASP A 29 -4.72 -21.10 24.10
CA ASP A 29 -4.10 -22.17 23.32
C ASP A 29 -4.50 -23.56 23.84
N GLN A 30 -4.47 -23.75 25.17
CA GLN A 30 -4.94 -24.99 25.81
C GLN A 30 -6.41 -25.28 25.49
N HIS A 31 -7.26 -24.24 25.56
CA HIS A 31 -8.68 -24.38 25.23
C HIS A 31 -8.89 -24.72 23.75
N HIS A 32 -8.17 -24.06 22.87
CA HIS A 32 -8.22 -24.28 21.43
C HIS A 32 -7.82 -25.71 21.06
N LYS A 33 -6.74 -26.22 21.68
CA LYS A 33 -6.26 -27.61 21.49
C LYS A 33 -7.22 -28.65 22.06
N ALA A 34 -7.81 -28.38 23.22
CA ALA A 34 -8.76 -29.30 23.85
C ALA A 34 -10.09 -29.41 23.08
N ARG A 35 -10.51 -28.34 22.43
CA ARG A 35 -11.78 -28.26 21.66
C ARG A 35 -11.56 -28.28 20.15
N ARG A 36 -10.70 -29.09 19.63
CA ARG A 36 -10.26 -29.18 18.22
C ARG A 36 -11.33 -28.98 17.12
N GLN A 37 -12.61 -28.85 17.44
CA GLN A 37 -13.71 -28.74 16.47
C GLN A 37 -14.73 -27.60 16.74
N ARG A 38 -14.57 -26.77 17.78
CA ARG A 38 -15.60 -25.75 18.11
C ARG A 38 -15.02 -24.44 18.61
N SER A 39 -14.23 -23.76 17.75
CA SER A 39 -14.02 -22.33 17.92
C SER A 39 -15.33 -21.59 17.61
N THR A 40 -15.65 -20.55 18.35
CA THR A 40 -16.84 -19.72 18.09
C THR A 40 -16.73 -19.02 16.74
N TYR A 41 -15.50 -18.61 16.34
CA TYR A 41 -15.21 -18.07 15.03
C TYR A 41 -14.05 -18.82 14.35
N THR A 42 -14.20 -19.02 13.04
CA THR A 42 -13.09 -19.39 12.16
C THR A 42 -12.42 -18.11 11.70
N VAL A 43 -11.16 -17.89 12.13
CA VAL A 43 -10.41 -16.66 11.87
C VAL A 43 -9.28 -16.94 10.89
N ALA A 44 -9.18 -16.10 9.87
CA ALA A 44 -8.05 -16.05 8.95
C ALA A 44 -7.43 -14.65 9.00
N PHE A 45 -6.12 -14.55 8.78
CA PHE A 45 -5.46 -13.26 8.64
C PHE A 45 -4.47 -13.25 7.48
N ARG A 46 -4.28 -12.08 6.90
CA ARG A 46 -3.29 -11.85 5.83
C ARG A 46 -2.79 -10.41 5.89
N LEU A 47 -1.51 -10.22 5.63
CA LEU A 47 -0.95 -8.91 5.29
C LEU A 47 -1.29 -8.63 3.82
N LEU A 48 -1.97 -7.52 3.56
CA LEU A 48 -2.32 -7.07 2.22
C LEU A 48 -1.68 -5.70 1.97
N ASN A 49 -1.21 -5.50 0.73
CA ASN A 49 -0.74 -4.21 0.24
C ASN A 49 -1.76 -3.67 -0.76
N ALA A 50 -2.25 -2.44 -0.56
CA ALA A 50 -3.24 -1.82 -1.43
C ALA A 50 -2.77 -1.74 -2.90
N ALA A 51 -1.47 -1.59 -3.14
CA ALA A 51 -0.90 -1.56 -4.48
C ALA A 51 -1.14 -2.86 -5.26
N ASP A 52 -1.23 -4.03 -4.58
CA ASP A 52 -1.51 -5.33 -5.18
C ASP A 52 -2.95 -5.45 -5.72
N PHE A 53 -3.79 -4.46 -5.42
CA PHE A 53 -5.19 -4.37 -5.83
C PHE A 53 -5.50 -3.13 -6.68
N GLY A 54 -4.46 -2.48 -7.23
CA GLY A 54 -4.60 -1.36 -8.16
C GLY A 54 -4.70 0.02 -7.53
N VAL A 55 -4.55 0.14 -6.22
CA VAL A 55 -4.46 1.44 -5.55
C VAL A 55 -3.06 2.03 -5.80
N PRO A 56 -2.93 3.30 -6.23
CA PRO A 56 -1.63 3.92 -6.48
C PRO A 56 -0.88 4.31 -5.19
N GLN A 57 -0.97 3.45 -4.17
CA GLN A 57 -0.37 3.65 -2.85
C GLN A 57 0.14 2.34 -2.27
N ARG A 58 1.37 2.34 -1.78
CA ARG A 58 1.90 1.27 -0.93
C ARG A 58 1.35 1.42 0.48
N ARG A 59 0.36 0.59 0.81
CA ARG A 59 -0.28 0.59 2.13
C ARG A 59 -0.49 -0.82 2.61
N GLU A 60 0.41 -1.28 3.44
CA GLU A 60 0.35 -2.60 4.03
C GLU A 60 -0.49 -2.58 5.31
N ARG A 61 -1.46 -3.49 5.40
CA ARG A 61 -2.31 -3.67 6.58
C ARG A 61 -2.56 -5.15 6.81
N VAL A 62 -2.55 -5.54 8.07
CA VAL A 62 -2.99 -6.88 8.46
C VAL A 62 -4.51 -6.85 8.64
N PHE A 63 -5.17 -7.73 7.93
CA PHE A 63 -6.61 -7.94 8.05
C PHE A 63 -6.86 -9.25 8.79
N PHE A 64 -7.73 -9.20 9.78
CA PHE A 64 -8.29 -10.36 10.44
C PHE A 64 -9.76 -10.47 10.03
N VAL A 65 -10.15 -11.62 9.51
CA VAL A 65 -11.51 -11.89 9.07
C VAL A 65 -12.02 -13.12 9.80
N GLY A 66 -13.11 -12.97 10.54
CA GLY A 66 -13.70 -14.05 11.32
C GLY A 66 -15.15 -14.29 10.91
N PHE A 67 -15.50 -15.53 10.63
CA PHE A 67 -16.87 -15.98 10.44
C PHE A 67 -17.29 -16.87 11.60
N ARG A 68 -18.51 -16.70 12.09
CA ARG A 68 -19.06 -17.59 13.09
C ARG A 68 -19.10 -19.03 12.56
N SER A 69 -18.54 -19.95 13.33
CA SER A 69 -18.22 -21.31 12.85
C SER A 69 -19.47 -22.11 12.46
N ASP A 70 -20.64 -21.79 13.05
CA ASP A 70 -21.91 -22.45 12.72
C ASP A 70 -22.46 -22.07 11.33
N LEU A 71 -21.94 -20.99 10.73
CA LEU A 71 -22.36 -20.57 9.38
C LEU A 71 -21.74 -21.44 8.27
N GLY A 72 -20.73 -22.24 8.57
CA GLY A 72 -20.06 -23.11 7.61
C GLY A 72 -19.41 -22.37 6.44
N THR A 73 -19.14 -21.07 6.60
CA THR A 73 -18.64 -20.20 5.53
C THR A 73 -17.18 -20.56 5.19
N ARG A 74 -16.95 -20.85 3.92
CA ARG A 74 -15.60 -20.99 3.36
C ARG A 74 -15.20 -19.67 2.71
N TRP A 75 -14.34 -18.93 3.39
CA TRP A 75 -13.85 -17.64 2.90
C TRP A 75 -12.35 -17.70 2.59
N ARG A 76 -11.95 -16.97 1.55
CA ARG A 76 -10.53 -16.80 1.17
C ARG A 76 -10.27 -15.33 0.90
N PHE A 77 -9.04 -14.89 1.22
CA PHE A 77 -8.58 -13.57 0.80
C PHE A 77 -8.50 -13.50 -0.73
N PRO A 78 -8.83 -12.33 -1.32
CA PRO A 78 -8.67 -12.14 -2.75
C PRO A 78 -7.21 -12.33 -3.15
N GLU A 79 -7.00 -12.81 -4.39
CA GLU A 79 -5.67 -12.87 -4.97
C GLU A 79 -5.27 -11.50 -5.53
N ALA A 80 -3.95 -11.21 -5.49
CA ALA A 80 -3.41 -9.97 -6.03
C ALA A 80 -3.66 -9.88 -7.54
N THR A 81 -4.18 -8.74 -7.99
CA THR A 81 -4.43 -8.46 -9.41
C THR A 81 -3.32 -7.62 -10.04
N HIS A 82 -2.48 -6.98 -9.22
CA HIS A 82 -1.39 -6.11 -9.64
C HIS A 82 -0.09 -6.53 -8.96
N SER A 83 1.06 -6.19 -9.57
CA SER A 83 2.37 -6.49 -8.98
C SER A 83 3.44 -5.44 -9.28
N GLU A 84 4.43 -5.33 -8.37
CA GLU A 84 5.64 -4.53 -8.59
C GLU A 84 6.43 -5.03 -9.81
N ALA A 85 6.51 -6.35 -9.98
CA ALA A 85 7.23 -6.97 -11.07
C ALA A 85 6.66 -6.57 -12.44
N ALA A 86 5.34 -6.58 -12.59
CA ALA A 86 4.67 -6.12 -13.81
C ALA A 86 4.92 -4.62 -14.05
N MET A 87 4.91 -3.78 -13.00
CA MET A 87 5.25 -2.36 -13.09
C MET A 87 6.70 -2.15 -13.56
N LEU A 88 7.66 -2.85 -12.97
CA LEU A 88 9.06 -2.74 -13.36
C LEU A 88 9.28 -3.20 -14.80
N ARG A 89 8.61 -4.26 -15.23
CA ARG A 89 8.63 -4.70 -16.63
C ARG A 89 8.06 -3.64 -17.56
N ASP A 90 6.92 -3.04 -17.22
CA ASP A 90 6.25 -2.01 -18.02
C ASP A 90 7.11 -0.74 -18.15
N GLN A 91 7.83 -0.37 -17.11
CA GLN A 91 8.75 0.77 -17.08
C GLN A 91 10.06 0.49 -17.82
N TRP A 92 10.75 -0.61 -17.51
CA TRP A 92 12.17 -0.79 -17.81
C TRP A 92 12.46 -1.86 -18.87
N VAL A 93 11.52 -2.73 -19.18
CA VAL A 93 11.68 -3.77 -20.21
C VAL A 93 10.94 -3.38 -21.47
N THR A 94 9.62 -3.16 -21.39
CA THR A 94 8.81 -2.82 -22.56
C THR A 94 8.81 -1.31 -22.85
N GLY A 95 8.89 -0.48 -21.84
CA GLY A 95 8.83 0.98 -21.95
C GLY A 95 7.41 1.52 -22.18
N HIS A 96 6.38 0.70 -22.18
CA HIS A 96 4.99 1.11 -22.43
C HIS A 96 4.50 2.13 -21.41
N TYR A 97 4.97 2.06 -20.16
CA TYR A 97 4.72 3.05 -19.13
C TYR A 97 5.07 4.47 -19.60
N TRP A 98 6.29 4.64 -20.12
CA TRP A 98 6.77 5.94 -20.57
C TRP A 98 6.03 6.43 -21.81
N ASP A 99 5.69 5.52 -22.72
CA ASP A 99 4.93 5.84 -23.94
C ASP A 99 3.51 6.31 -23.59
N ARG A 100 2.84 5.63 -22.66
CA ARG A 100 1.52 6.01 -22.14
C ARG A 100 1.52 7.41 -21.55
N HIS A 101 2.59 7.78 -20.84
CA HIS A 101 2.76 9.11 -20.24
C HIS A 101 3.44 10.12 -21.16
N LYS A 102 3.64 9.79 -22.44
CA LYS A 102 4.25 10.68 -23.46
C LYS A 102 5.65 11.18 -23.08
N ILE A 103 6.42 10.38 -22.34
CA ILE A 103 7.78 10.70 -21.93
C ILE A 103 8.77 10.18 -22.99
N GLY A 104 9.39 11.12 -23.69
CA GLY A 104 10.37 10.82 -24.73
C GLY A 104 11.59 10.07 -24.21
N LYS A 105 12.20 9.23 -25.05
CA LYS A 105 13.35 8.38 -24.68
C LYS A 105 14.48 9.13 -23.97
N LYS A 106 14.79 10.38 -24.39
CA LYS A 106 15.83 11.21 -23.79
C LYS A 106 15.47 11.74 -22.39
N GLN A 107 14.20 11.69 -21.99
CA GLN A 107 13.71 12.18 -20.71
C GLN A 107 13.43 11.03 -19.72
N ARG A 108 13.56 9.78 -20.18
CA ARG A 108 13.36 8.61 -19.32
C ARG A 108 14.54 8.52 -18.35
N PRO A 109 14.29 8.33 -17.05
CA PRO A 109 15.38 8.11 -16.11
C PRO A 109 16.06 6.76 -16.37
N GLU A 110 17.30 6.63 -15.90
CA GLU A 110 17.98 5.33 -15.83
C GLU A 110 17.39 4.49 -14.68
N PRO A 111 17.28 3.16 -14.85
CA PRO A 111 16.81 2.31 -13.78
C PRO A 111 17.80 2.36 -12.61
N PRO A 112 17.36 2.56 -11.37
CA PRO A 112 18.22 2.46 -10.19
C PRO A 112 18.96 1.10 -10.17
N ALA A 113 20.21 1.06 -9.72
CA ALA A 113 21.05 -0.15 -9.74
C ALA A 113 20.36 -1.40 -9.16
N ARG A 114 19.64 -1.24 -8.02
CA ARG A 114 18.84 -2.33 -7.43
C ARG A 114 17.70 -2.81 -8.34
N VAL A 115 17.11 -1.90 -9.13
CA VAL A 115 16.02 -2.20 -10.05
C VAL A 115 16.56 -2.89 -11.29
N ALA A 116 17.72 -2.49 -11.80
CA ALA A 116 18.39 -3.15 -12.93
C ALA A 116 18.62 -4.64 -12.66
N ALA A 117 19.05 -5.00 -11.45
CA ALA A 117 19.21 -6.40 -11.05
C ALA A 117 17.87 -7.16 -10.97
N GLN A 118 16.79 -6.52 -10.52
CA GLN A 118 15.45 -7.12 -10.48
C GLN A 118 14.89 -7.28 -11.89
N VAL A 119 15.05 -6.27 -12.76
CA VAL A 119 14.61 -6.30 -14.16
C VAL A 119 15.28 -7.45 -14.92
N ALA A 120 16.61 -7.62 -14.76
CA ALA A 120 17.34 -8.73 -15.38
C ALA A 120 16.75 -10.10 -14.93
N LYS A 121 16.41 -10.23 -13.64
CA LYS A 121 15.81 -11.46 -13.09
C LYS A 121 14.37 -11.68 -13.58
N HIS A 122 13.59 -10.62 -13.80
CA HIS A 122 12.20 -10.70 -14.24
C HIS A 122 12.06 -10.88 -15.76
N GLN A 123 13.09 -10.59 -16.57
CA GLN A 123 13.10 -10.92 -17.98
C GLN A 123 12.99 -12.43 -18.26
N GLU A 124 13.47 -13.26 -17.34
CA GLU A 124 13.42 -14.72 -17.46
C GLU A 124 12.06 -15.33 -17.02
N LEU A 125 11.21 -14.55 -16.35
CA LEU A 125 9.94 -15.02 -15.77
C LEU A 125 8.74 -14.38 -16.48
N ASP A 126 8.30 -14.95 -17.57
CA ASP A 126 7.04 -14.60 -18.26
C ASP A 126 5.78 -15.09 -17.50
N LEU A 127 5.89 -15.19 -16.16
CA LEU A 127 4.90 -15.79 -15.26
C LEU A 127 3.85 -14.80 -14.73
N PHE A 128 3.91 -13.52 -15.08
CA PHE A 128 3.05 -12.51 -14.46
C PHE A 128 1.82 -12.18 -15.31
N ASN A 129 0.76 -12.91 -15.04
CA ASN A 129 -0.58 -12.57 -15.52
C ASN A 129 -1.23 -11.45 -14.68
N THR A 130 -0.40 -10.56 -14.09
CA THR A 130 -0.85 -9.44 -13.26
C THR A 130 -0.67 -8.11 -13.98
N THR A 131 -1.54 -7.15 -13.64
CA THR A 131 -1.45 -5.76 -14.10
C THR A 131 -0.29 -5.04 -13.39
N PRO A 132 0.40 -4.07 -14.02
CA PRO A 132 1.36 -3.20 -13.34
C PRO A 132 0.74 -2.46 -12.14
N TRP A 133 1.48 -2.31 -11.03
CA TRP A 133 1.09 -1.38 -9.99
C TRP A 133 0.85 0.01 -10.57
N ALA A 134 -0.22 0.65 -10.13
CA ALA A 134 -0.50 2.05 -10.46
C ALA A 134 0.47 2.98 -9.73
N THR A 135 0.96 3.99 -10.41
CA THR A 135 1.91 4.98 -9.88
C THR A 135 1.21 6.28 -9.50
N VAL A 136 1.91 7.16 -8.79
CA VAL A 136 1.43 8.52 -8.54
C VAL A 136 1.12 9.22 -9.88
N ARG A 137 2.00 9.06 -10.90
CA ARG A 137 1.79 9.64 -12.22
C ARG A 137 0.49 9.15 -12.86
N ASP A 138 0.20 7.86 -12.80
CA ASP A 138 -1.06 7.30 -13.33
C ASP A 138 -2.28 7.96 -12.67
N ALA A 139 -2.19 8.29 -11.38
CA ALA A 139 -3.30 8.86 -10.61
C ALA A 139 -3.54 10.34 -10.85
N ILE A 140 -2.49 11.14 -11.20
CA ILE A 140 -2.60 12.61 -11.21
C ILE A 140 -2.19 13.26 -12.53
N SER A 141 -1.79 12.50 -13.56
CA SER A 141 -1.26 13.06 -14.82
C SER A 141 -2.27 13.88 -15.63
N ASP A 142 -3.56 13.72 -15.39
CA ASP A 142 -4.64 14.51 -15.99
C ASP A 142 -4.93 15.81 -15.23
N LEU A 143 -4.36 16.01 -14.05
CA LEU A 143 -4.49 17.25 -13.28
C LEU A 143 -3.41 18.25 -13.68
N PRO A 144 -3.74 19.56 -13.80
CA PRO A 144 -2.73 20.58 -14.02
C PRO A 144 -1.80 20.70 -12.81
N ASP A 145 -0.55 21.14 -13.02
CA ASP A 145 0.34 21.38 -11.88
C ASP A 145 -0.18 22.57 -11.05
N PRO A 146 -0.53 22.37 -9.77
CA PRO A 146 -1.14 23.40 -8.94
C PRO A 146 -0.20 24.58 -8.61
N GLU A 147 1.13 24.43 -8.81
CA GLU A 147 2.10 25.51 -8.65
C GLU A 147 2.06 26.50 -9.81
N THR A 148 1.83 26.02 -11.02
CA THR A 148 1.89 26.82 -12.24
C THR A 148 0.51 27.31 -12.70
N VAL A 149 -0.53 26.52 -12.43
CA VAL A 149 -1.91 26.83 -12.86
C VAL A 149 -2.80 27.02 -11.64
N GLN A 150 -2.97 28.27 -11.22
CA GLN A 150 -3.75 28.60 -10.02
C GLN A 150 -5.28 28.65 -10.26
N GLN A 151 -5.74 28.91 -11.49
CA GLN A 151 -7.15 29.01 -11.84
C GLN A 151 -7.56 27.89 -12.80
N HIS A 152 -7.89 26.75 -12.28
CA HIS A 152 -8.29 25.58 -13.08
C HIS A 152 -9.70 25.07 -12.78
N GLY A 153 -10.41 25.65 -11.80
CA GLY A 153 -11.79 25.26 -11.46
C GLY A 153 -11.96 23.86 -10.85
N ILE A 154 -10.86 23.16 -10.55
CA ILE A 154 -10.92 21.81 -9.97
C ILE A 154 -11.03 21.93 -8.44
N PRO A 155 -12.11 21.42 -7.81
CA PRO A 155 -12.29 21.50 -6.36
C PRO A 155 -11.18 20.79 -5.60
N ASN A 156 -10.69 21.42 -4.53
CA ASN A 156 -9.66 20.87 -3.63
C ASN A 156 -8.28 20.62 -4.30
N HIS A 157 -8.01 21.29 -5.42
CA HIS A 157 -6.74 21.17 -6.14
C HIS A 157 -5.93 22.48 -6.04
N SER A 158 -5.76 23.00 -4.85
CA SER A 158 -5.00 24.22 -4.59
C SER A 158 -3.58 23.91 -4.12
N PHE A 159 -2.60 24.70 -4.58
CA PHE A 159 -1.22 24.59 -4.14
C PHE A 159 -1.09 24.87 -2.63
N ASN A 160 -0.34 24.00 -1.94
CA ASN A 160 0.01 24.18 -0.53
C ASN A 160 1.54 24.35 -0.42
N PRO A 161 2.04 25.54 -0.07
CA PRO A 161 3.49 25.83 -0.02
C PRO A 161 4.15 25.25 1.23
N GLY A 162 5.50 25.29 1.26
CA GLY A 162 6.28 25.00 2.46
C GLY A 162 6.76 23.55 2.57
N ALA A 163 6.54 22.72 1.57
CA ALA A 163 7.08 21.36 1.56
C ALA A 163 8.63 21.36 1.59
N ARG A 164 9.22 20.54 2.47
CA ARG A 164 10.66 20.39 2.60
C ARG A 164 11.02 18.92 2.78
N SER A 165 12.04 18.48 2.07
CA SER A 165 12.64 17.16 2.23
C SER A 165 13.64 17.15 3.39
N TYR A 166 13.63 16.08 4.19
CA TYR A 166 14.63 15.82 5.25
C TYR A 166 14.81 14.31 5.46
N PRO A 167 15.87 13.86 6.15
CA PRO A 167 16.14 12.44 6.34
C PRO A 167 14.91 11.66 6.84
N GLY A 168 14.54 10.59 6.14
CA GLY A 168 13.34 9.80 6.41
C GLY A 168 12.04 10.32 5.80
N HIS A 169 12.02 11.56 5.26
CA HIS A 169 10.84 12.20 4.70
C HIS A 169 11.17 12.84 3.34
N THR A 170 11.18 12.03 2.31
CA THR A 170 11.67 12.42 0.97
C THR A 170 10.58 12.57 -0.08
N GLY A 171 9.33 12.44 0.32
CA GLY A 171 8.19 12.44 -0.60
C GLY A 171 8.03 11.15 -1.41
N SER A 172 6.91 11.03 -2.09
CA SER A 172 6.57 9.91 -2.97
C SER A 172 7.09 10.19 -4.37
N PRO A 173 7.92 9.32 -4.98
CA PRO A 173 8.34 9.48 -6.37
C PRO A 173 7.15 9.41 -7.31
N LEU A 174 7.18 10.21 -8.36
CA LEU A 174 6.08 10.31 -9.33
C LEU A 174 5.82 8.98 -10.07
N ASP A 175 6.89 8.21 -10.34
CA ASP A 175 6.85 6.99 -11.14
C ASP A 175 6.80 5.69 -10.30
N LEU A 176 6.39 5.81 -9.05
CA LEU A 176 6.13 4.69 -8.13
C LEU A 176 4.76 4.89 -7.46
N PRO A 177 4.16 3.84 -6.86
CA PRO A 177 3.03 4.02 -5.96
C PRO A 177 3.41 4.96 -4.81
N ALA A 178 2.47 5.79 -4.38
CA ALA A 178 2.68 6.69 -3.26
C ALA A 178 3.07 5.92 -1.98
N LYS A 179 3.85 6.53 -1.12
CA LYS A 179 3.99 6.08 0.26
C LYS A 179 2.64 6.22 0.96
N THR A 180 2.44 5.46 2.05
CA THR A 180 1.22 5.57 2.85
C THR A 180 0.98 7.02 3.26
N LEU A 181 -0.14 7.60 2.82
CA LEU A 181 -0.56 8.93 3.25
C LEU A 181 -0.91 8.90 4.74
N LYS A 182 -0.51 9.96 5.44
CA LYS A 182 -0.84 10.17 6.86
C LYS A 182 -2.00 11.13 6.98
N ALA A 183 -3.01 10.74 7.75
CA ALA A 183 -4.04 11.64 8.22
C ALA A 183 -3.57 12.32 9.50
N GLY A 184 -3.89 13.59 9.69
CA GLY A 184 -3.66 14.32 10.92
C GLY A 184 -3.12 15.71 10.73
N ASP A 185 -3.52 16.57 11.65
CA ASP A 185 -3.20 18.00 11.73
C ASP A 185 -1.89 18.25 12.52
N HIS A 186 -1.22 17.20 12.91
CA HIS A 186 0.04 17.33 13.59
C HIS A 186 1.12 17.66 12.58
N GLY A 187 1.55 18.91 12.60
CA GLY A 187 2.57 19.53 11.75
C GLY A 187 3.96 18.87 11.73
N VAL A 188 3.99 17.56 11.82
CA VAL A 188 5.12 16.77 11.34
C VAL A 188 4.91 16.69 9.84
N PRO A 189 5.71 17.41 9.04
CA PRO A 189 5.70 17.25 7.60
C PRO A 189 5.98 15.76 7.33
N GLY A 190 4.92 14.96 7.24
CA GLY A 190 5.05 13.58 6.88
C GLY A 190 5.54 13.50 5.45
N GLY A 191 6.73 13.03 5.21
CA GLY A 191 7.27 12.86 3.86
C GLY A 191 6.35 12.09 2.93
N GLU A 192 5.39 11.39 3.47
CA GLU A 192 4.39 10.62 2.77
C GLU A 192 3.32 11.49 2.08
N ASN A 193 3.04 12.70 2.58
CA ASN A 193 2.06 13.62 1.98
C ASN A 193 2.68 14.54 0.92
N MET A 194 3.89 14.25 0.48
CA MET A 194 4.61 15.03 -0.51
C MET A 194 4.86 14.23 -1.78
N LEU A 195 4.73 14.91 -2.90
CA LEU A 195 5.25 14.48 -4.19
C LEU A 195 6.74 14.83 -4.28
N ARG A 196 7.54 13.90 -4.78
CA ARG A 196 8.91 14.16 -5.23
C ARG A 196 8.98 14.10 -6.75
N ARG A 197 9.38 15.23 -7.35
CA ARG A 197 9.59 15.34 -8.80
C ARG A 197 10.90 14.67 -9.25
N PRO A 198 11.08 14.43 -10.56
CA PRO A 198 12.31 13.84 -11.09
C PRO A 198 13.57 14.69 -10.84
N ASP A 199 13.43 16.01 -10.74
CA ASP A 199 14.52 16.95 -10.40
C ASP A 199 14.90 16.95 -8.91
N GLY A 200 14.21 16.16 -8.10
CA GLY A 200 14.40 16.06 -6.65
C GLY A 200 13.61 17.08 -5.83
N SER A 201 12.95 18.06 -6.44
CA SER A 201 12.10 19.01 -5.75
C SER A 201 10.87 18.30 -5.14
N VAL A 202 10.34 18.88 -4.06
CA VAL A 202 9.17 18.34 -3.38
C VAL A 202 8.07 19.40 -3.25
N ARG A 203 6.82 18.95 -3.31
CA ARG A 203 5.65 19.73 -2.92
C ARG A 203 4.66 18.86 -2.17
N TYR A 204 3.78 19.48 -1.42
CA TYR A 204 2.65 18.73 -0.86
C TYR A 204 1.70 18.28 -1.97
N PHE A 205 1.10 17.10 -1.80
CA PHE A 205 -0.09 16.75 -2.57
C PHE A 205 -1.21 17.72 -2.24
N THR A 206 -1.98 18.13 -3.26
CA THR A 206 -3.26 18.77 -3.00
C THR A 206 -4.24 17.76 -2.41
N ILE A 207 -5.33 18.22 -1.81
CA ILE A 207 -6.38 17.31 -1.30
C ILE A 207 -6.97 16.48 -2.43
N ARG A 208 -7.11 17.06 -3.64
CA ARG A 208 -7.60 16.34 -4.82
C ARG A 208 -6.64 15.21 -5.25
N GLU A 209 -5.35 15.48 -5.27
CA GLU A 209 -4.34 14.46 -5.59
C GLU A 209 -4.29 13.36 -4.52
N ALA A 210 -4.26 13.75 -3.25
CA ALA A 210 -4.25 12.81 -2.13
C ALA A 210 -5.49 11.89 -2.10
N ALA A 211 -6.64 12.40 -2.55
CA ALA A 211 -7.88 11.61 -2.64
C ALA A 211 -7.89 10.60 -3.80
N ARG A 212 -6.92 10.68 -4.73
CA ARG A 212 -6.75 9.73 -5.84
C ARG A 212 -5.69 8.66 -5.55
N LEU A 213 -4.95 8.84 -4.45
CA LEU A 213 -3.91 7.94 -3.99
C LEU A 213 -4.42 7.03 -2.86
#